data_be74fb780fc29faaceffcb0a56aef031
#
_entry.id   be74fb780fc29faaceffcb0a56aef031
#
_cell.length_a   1.000
_cell.length_b   1.000
_cell.length_c   1.000
_cell.angle_alpha   90.00
_cell.angle_beta   90.00
_cell.angle_gamma   90.00
#
_symmetry.space_group_name_H-M   'P 1'
#
loop_
_entity.id
_entity.type
_entity.pdbx_description
1 polymer ?
#
loop_
_entity_poly.entity_id
_entity_poly.type
_entity_poly.pdbx_seq_one_letter_code
_entity_poly.pdbx_strand_id
1 'polypeptide(L)'
;MIKLDVFCKCEHRAHKGYRFVTTGLLIERKRTLNTIKAIEAIHRLGYNVHLDVIGDGHLRSVLMEYVWKHDLHDIVMFHGILSPMEIVKVYEECDCFVLPSAGETFGVVYVEAMAAGPPVIATRCGGPEDFVNEVNGILIDVDDAEQLQTAFLSFMNAPKHCSPTRLRDYAKENYGPEQLALRLNRLYKEIYV
;
A
#
# COMPACT_ATOMS: atom_id res chain seq x y z
N MET A 1 1.24 -6.89 17.40
CA MET A 1 0.31 -7.85 16.76
C MET A 1 -0.50 -7.08 15.74
N ILE A 2 -0.51 -7.53 14.49
CA ILE A 2 -1.26 -6.89 13.40
C ILE A 2 -2.75 -7.17 13.63
N LYS A 3 -3.58 -6.12 13.65
CA LYS A 3 -5.05 -6.26 13.85
C LYS A 3 -5.75 -6.50 12.50
N LEU A 4 -5.44 -7.62 11.82
CA LEU A 4 -5.98 -7.91 10.48
C LEU A 4 -7.51 -8.01 10.44
N ASP A 5 -8.17 -8.42 11.53
CA ASP A 5 -9.61 -8.61 11.59
C ASP A 5 -10.41 -7.36 11.21
N VAL A 6 -9.86 -6.17 11.47
CA VAL A 6 -10.48 -4.89 11.10
C VAL A 6 -10.43 -4.72 9.58
N PHE A 7 -9.29 -4.97 8.96
CA PHE A 7 -9.07 -4.81 7.52
C PHE A 7 -9.78 -5.88 6.68
N CYS A 8 -9.89 -7.08 7.21
CA CYS A 8 -10.61 -8.17 6.53
C CYS A 8 -12.12 -7.93 6.34
N LYS A 9 -12.69 -6.94 7.00
CA LYS A 9 -14.11 -6.54 6.86
C LYS A 9 -14.33 -5.51 5.74
N CYS A 10 -13.27 -5.07 5.07
CA CYS A 10 -13.34 -4.12 3.96
C CYS A 10 -14.19 -4.69 2.81
N GLU A 11 -15.17 -3.94 2.36
CA GLU A 11 -16.00 -4.26 1.19
C GLU A 11 -15.66 -3.27 0.07
N HIS A 12 -15.14 -3.79 -1.04
CA HIS A 12 -14.76 -2.93 -2.16
C HIS A 12 -15.98 -2.27 -2.80
N ARG A 13 -15.94 -0.95 -2.95
CA ARG A 13 -16.97 -0.15 -3.60
C ARG A 13 -16.54 0.24 -5.01
N ALA A 14 -17.47 0.17 -5.94
CA ALA A 14 -17.24 0.62 -7.30
C ALA A 14 -17.11 2.14 -7.37
N HIS A 15 -16.09 2.63 -8.05
CA HIS A 15 -15.84 4.05 -8.26
C HIS A 15 -15.38 4.31 -9.71
N LYS A 16 -15.27 5.60 -10.07
CA LYS A 16 -14.75 6.01 -11.40
C LYS A 16 -13.24 6.25 -11.31
N GLY A 17 -12.52 5.82 -12.34
CA GLY A 17 -11.07 5.97 -12.43
C GLY A 17 -10.32 4.94 -11.60
N TYR A 18 -9.08 5.26 -11.27
CA TYR A 18 -8.18 4.40 -10.47
C TYR A 18 -7.79 5.12 -9.18
N ARG A 19 -7.97 4.46 -8.04
CA ARG A 19 -7.64 5.00 -6.72
C ARG A 19 -6.48 4.24 -6.09
N PHE A 20 -5.43 4.99 -5.80
CA PHE A 20 -4.24 4.51 -5.12
C PHE A 20 -4.21 5.04 -3.69
N VAL A 21 -3.69 4.24 -2.77
CA VAL A 21 -3.56 4.64 -1.36
C VAL A 21 -2.12 4.41 -0.92
N THR A 22 -1.58 5.36 -0.17
CA THR A 22 -0.32 5.21 0.56
C THR A 22 -0.53 5.53 2.04
N THR A 23 0.06 4.72 2.93
CA THR A 23 -0.11 4.88 4.38
C THR A 23 1.23 4.82 5.09
N GLY A 24 1.52 5.78 5.94
CA GLY A 24 2.72 5.78 6.77
C GLY A 24 3.14 7.16 7.27
N LEU A 25 4.27 7.21 7.98
CA LEU A 25 4.88 8.47 8.37
C LEU A 25 5.35 9.24 7.13
N LEU A 26 5.05 10.54 7.07
CA LEU A 26 5.50 11.41 5.98
C LEU A 26 6.94 11.87 6.24
N ILE A 27 7.88 10.97 5.96
CA ILE A 27 9.34 11.13 6.14
C ILE A 27 10.08 10.70 4.87
N GLU A 28 11.34 11.07 4.73
CA GLU A 28 12.16 10.80 3.53
C GLU A 28 12.19 9.34 3.15
N ARG A 29 12.32 8.44 4.14
CA ARG A 29 12.41 6.99 3.91
C ARG A 29 11.17 6.42 3.23
N LYS A 30 9.99 7.00 3.42
CA LYS A 30 8.72 6.50 2.84
C LYS A 30 8.50 6.93 1.39
N ARG A 31 9.29 7.86 0.88
CA ARG A 31 9.27 8.28 -0.52
C ARG A 31 7.88 8.70 -1.04
N THR A 32 7.03 9.26 -0.19
CA THR A 32 5.66 9.71 -0.57
C THR A 32 5.69 10.70 -1.73
N LEU A 33 6.74 11.55 -1.82
CA LEU A 33 6.90 12.46 -2.96
C LEU A 33 7.06 11.71 -4.29
N ASN A 34 7.76 10.57 -4.29
CA ASN A 34 7.92 9.76 -5.51
C ASN A 34 6.56 9.20 -5.96
N THR A 35 5.71 8.76 -5.02
CA THR A 35 4.33 8.37 -5.32
C THR A 35 3.53 9.50 -5.94
N ILE A 36 3.58 10.71 -5.37
CA ILE A 36 2.88 11.89 -5.88
C ILE A 36 3.36 12.25 -7.30
N LYS A 37 4.66 12.23 -7.54
CA LYS A 37 5.24 12.49 -8.88
C LYS A 37 4.82 11.45 -9.92
N ALA A 38 4.73 10.18 -9.53
CA ALA A 38 4.27 9.13 -10.43
C ALA A 38 2.77 9.31 -10.79
N ILE A 39 1.92 9.66 -9.82
CA ILE A 39 0.51 10.01 -10.05
C ILE A 39 0.38 11.24 -10.96
N GLU A 40 1.18 12.27 -10.75
CA GLU A 40 1.24 13.45 -11.62
C GLU A 40 1.54 13.05 -13.07
N ALA A 41 2.58 12.23 -13.28
CA ALA A 41 2.98 11.78 -14.62
C ALA A 41 1.85 11.02 -15.32
N ILE A 42 1.16 10.13 -14.61
CA ILE A 42 0.05 9.33 -15.13
C ILE A 42 -1.17 10.20 -15.42
N HIS A 43 -1.47 11.15 -14.53
CA HIS A 43 -2.56 12.12 -14.73
C HIS A 43 -2.32 12.96 -16.00
N ARG A 44 -1.09 13.41 -16.23
CA ARG A 44 -0.69 14.16 -17.43
C ARG A 44 -0.79 13.35 -18.74
N LEU A 45 -0.75 12.00 -18.63
CA LEU A 45 -1.04 11.11 -19.77
C LEU A 45 -2.54 10.96 -20.04
N GLY A 46 -3.41 11.63 -19.25
CA GLY A 46 -4.87 11.65 -19.44
C GLY A 46 -5.62 10.55 -18.67
N TYR A 47 -4.96 9.81 -17.79
CA TYR A 47 -5.66 8.82 -16.96
C TYR A 47 -6.41 9.51 -15.80
N ASN A 48 -7.62 9.01 -15.53
CA ASN A 48 -8.37 9.41 -14.33
C ASN A 48 -7.85 8.65 -13.11
N VAL A 49 -6.97 9.28 -12.35
CA VAL A 49 -6.29 8.70 -11.19
C VAL A 49 -6.46 9.57 -9.95
N HIS A 50 -6.52 8.93 -8.78
CA HIS A 50 -6.56 9.59 -7.48
C HIS A 50 -5.56 8.92 -6.53
N LEU A 51 -4.99 9.70 -5.61
CA LEU A 51 -4.10 9.25 -4.54
C LEU A 51 -4.61 9.73 -3.19
N ASP A 52 -4.88 8.79 -2.31
CA ASP A 52 -5.16 9.04 -0.90
C ASP A 52 -3.87 8.84 -0.07
N VAL A 53 -3.44 9.90 0.63
CA VAL A 53 -2.25 9.90 1.48
C VAL A 53 -2.69 9.88 2.94
N ILE A 54 -2.43 8.76 3.64
CA ILE A 54 -2.79 8.56 5.04
C ILE A 54 -1.53 8.62 5.90
N GLY A 55 -1.56 9.47 6.92
CA GLY A 55 -0.47 9.64 7.87
C GLY A 55 -0.05 11.08 8.03
N ASP A 56 0.95 11.28 8.88
CA ASP A 56 1.51 12.59 9.17
C ASP A 56 3.04 12.50 9.35
N GLY A 57 3.71 13.63 9.32
CA GLY A 57 5.15 13.72 9.49
C GLY A 57 5.69 15.07 9.05
N HIS A 58 6.98 15.28 9.28
CA HIS A 58 7.62 16.59 9.03
C HIS A 58 7.62 17.00 7.54
N LEU A 59 7.46 16.06 6.61
CA LEU A 59 7.36 16.37 5.18
C LEU A 59 5.95 16.79 4.73
N ARG A 60 4.93 16.74 5.59
CA ARG A 60 3.54 17.02 5.19
C ARG A 60 3.38 18.34 4.47
N SER A 61 3.91 19.43 5.04
CA SER A 61 3.82 20.77 4.45
C SER A 61 4.50 20.86 3.09
N VAL A 62 5.68 20.25 2.94
CA VAL A 62 6.43 20.20 1.68
C VAL A 62 5.68 19.42 0.61
N LEU A 63 5.08 18.29 0.98
CA LEU A 63 4.27 17.48 0.06
C LEU A 63 3.00 18.21 -0.38
N MET A 64 2.31 18.89 0.53
CA MET A 64 1.13 19.71 0.22
C MET A 64 1.50 20.90 -0.68
N GLU A 65 2.61 21.57 -0.42
CA GLU A 65 3.11 22.65 -1.27
C GLU A 65 3.40 22.16 -2.69
N TYR A 66 4.01 20.97 -2.83
CA TYR A 66 4.22 20.34 -4.14
C TYR A 66 2.90 20.11 -4.87
N VAL A 67 1.91 19.52 -4.19
CA VAL A 67 0.57 19.25 -4.74
C VAL A 67 -0.09 20.52 -5.24
N TRP A 68 -0.07 21.60 -4.46
CA TRP A 68 -0.62 22.90 -4.85
C TRP A 68 0.12 23.52 -6.04
N LYS A 69 1.44 23.52 -6.02
CA LYS A 69 2.27 24.10 -7.09
C LYS A 69 2.08 23.41 -8.44
N HIS A 70 1.68 22.14 -8.44
CA HIS A 70 1.52 21.32 -9.63
C HIS A 70 0.05 21.08 -10.00
N ASP A 71 -0.90 21.80 -9.38
CA ASP A 71 -2.35 21.70 -9.61
C ASP A 71 -2.92 20.28 -9.44
N LEU A 72 -2.41 19.54 -8.42
CA LEU A 72 -2.81 18.14 -8.15
C LEU A 72 -3.84 18.03 -6.99
N HIS A 73 -4.33 19.13 -6.46
CA HIS A 73 -5.19 19.17 -5.26
C HIS A 73 -6.55 18.49 -5.44
N ASP A 74 -7.00 18.30 -6.69
CA ASP A 74 -8.25 17.57 -7.00
C ASP A 74 -8.04 16.05 -7.06
N ILE A 75 -6.79 15.57 -7.18
CA ILE A 75 -6.46 14.15 -7.34
C ILE A 75 -5.58 13.57 -6.22
N VAL A 76 -4.96 14.41 -5.39
CA VAL A 76 -4.16 13.98 -4.23
C VAL A 76 -4.77 14.51 -2.94
N MET A 77 -5.28 13.60 -2.10
CA MET A 77 -5.94 13.94 -0.86
C MET A 77 -5.11 13.50 0.36
N PHE A 78 -4.86 14.43 1.29
CA PHE A 78 -4.17 14.16 2.55
C PHE A 78 -5.19 14.01 3.69
N HIS A 79 -5.27 12.80 4.25
CA HIS A 79 -6.21 12.47 5.33
C HIS A 79 -5.66 12.75 6.73
N GLY A 80 -4.33 12.93 6.88
CA GLY A 80 -3.71 12.96 8.20
C GLY A 80 -3.71 11.58 8.86
N ILE A 81 -3.66 11.56 10.19
CA ILE A 81 -3.69 10.32 10.96
C ILE A 81 -5.13 9.83 11.06
N LEU A 82 -5.36 8.59 10.66
CA LEU A 82 -6.65 7.91 10.74
C LEU A 82 -6.59 6.71 11.68
N SER A 83 -7.71 6.39 12.31
CA SER A 83 -7.90 5.12 13.03
C SER A 83 -7.98 3.94 12.03
N PRO A 84 -7.73 2.70 12.48
CA PRO A 84 -7.85 1.53 11.59
C PRO A 84 -9.20 1.41 10.89
N MET A 85 -10.31 1.79 11.56
CA MET A 85 -11.65 1.75 10.97
C MET A 85 -11.85 2.82 9.88
N GLU A 86 -11.20 3.97 10.02
CA GLU A 86 -11.23 5.02 9.00
C GLU A 86 -10.35 4.64 7.81
N ILE A 87 -9.19 4.00 8.04
CA ILE A 87 -8.33 3.47 6.98
C ILE A 87 -9.10 2.44 6.14
N VAL A 88 -9.86 1.54 6.75
CA VAL A 88 -10.72 0.57 6.03
C VAL A 88 -11.67 1.27 5.07
N LYS A 89 -12.30 2.37 5.49
CA LYS A 89 -13.21 3.14 4.61
C LYS A 89 -12.50 3.71 3.37
N VAL A 90 -11.24 4.13 3.52
CA VAL A 90 -10.44 4.58 2.37
C VAL A 90 -10.09 3.38 1.48
N TYR A 91 -9.76 2.23 2.07
CA TYR A 91 -9.45 1.01 1.31
C TYR A 91 -10.67 0.41 0.59
N GLU A 92 -11.92 0.72 0.99
CA GLU A 92 -13.13 0.29 0.28
C GLU A 92 -13.16 0.76 -1.19
N GLU A 93 -12.50 1.86 -1.50
CA GLU A 93 -12.39 2.41 -2.85
C GLU A 93 -10.96 2.31 -3.42
N CYS A 94 -10.06 1.56 -2.78
CA CYS A 94 -8.67 1.41 -3.21
C CYS A 94 -8.51 0.29 -4.24
N ASP A 95 -7.93 0.61 -5.40
CA ASP A 95 -7.55 -0.38 -6.40
C ASP A 95 -6.17 -0.96 -6.16
N CYS A 96 -5.23 -0.17 -5.61
CA CYS A 96 -3.88 -0.60 -5.32
C CYS A 96 -3.26 0.24 -4.21
N PHE A 97 -2.62 -0.42 -3.26
CA PHE A 97 -1.79 0.21 -2.24
C PHE A 97 -0.38 0.42 -2.77
N VAL A 98 0.22 1.59 -2.54
CA VAL A 98 1.57 1.91 -3.02
C VAL A 98 2.42 2.55 -1.94
N LEU A 99 3.59 1.98 -1.68
CA LEU A 99 4.56 2.57 -0.75
C LEU A 99 5.99 2.24 -1.23
N PRO A 100 6.66 3.16 -1.98
CA PRO A 100 8.01 2.93 -2.51
C PRO A 100 9.10 3.29 -1.50
N SER A 101 9.02 2.73 -0.28
CA SER A 101 9.97 2.99 0.80
C SER A 101 11.40 2.67 0.42
N ALA A 102 12.35 3.45 0.95
CA ALA A 102 13.79 3.16 0.83
C ALA A 102 14.29 2.13 1.85
N GLY A 103 13.44 1.69 2.79
CA GLY A 103 13.78 0.66 3.77
C GLY A 103 12.60 0.32 4.66
N GLU A 104 12.30 -0.97 4.78
CA GLU A 104 11.27 -1.54 5.64
C GLU A 104 11.83 -2.75 6.38
N THR A 105 11.62 -2.80 7.69
CA THR A 105 11.98 -4.01 8.47
C THR A 105 11.05 -5.17 8.14
N PHE A 106 9.75 -4.88 8.03
CA PHE A 106 8.71 -5.84 7.65
C PHE A 106 7.70 -5.19 6.69
N GLY A 107 7.15 -4.04 7.06
CA GLY A 107 6.13 -3.35 6.26
C GLY A 107 4.71 -3.82 6.57
N VAL A 108 4.30 -3.74 7.84
CA VAL A 108 2.95 -4.12 8.31
C VAL A 108 1.82 -3.55 7.45
N VAL A 109 1.97 -2.31 6.99
CA VAL A 109 0.94 -1.61 6.19
C VAL A 109 0.63 -2.30 4.85
N TYR A 110 1.57 -3.03 4.25
CA TYR A 110 1.30 -3.82 3.04
C TYR A 110 0.40 -5.02 3.35
N VAL A 111 0.65 -5.67 4.49
CA VAL A 111 -0.18 -6.81 4.94
C VAL A 111 -1.58 -6.33 5.32
N GLU A 112 -1.70 -5.17 5.95
CA GLU A 112 -2.99 -4.52 6.24
C GLU A 112 -3.75 -4.19 4.95
N ALA A 113 -3.06 -3.64 3.94
CA ALA A 113 -3.65 -3.37 2.63
C ALA A 113 -4.15 -4.67 1.96
N MET A 114 -3.32 -5.72 1.87
CA MET A 114 -3.73 -7.01 1.32
C MET A 114 -4.92 -7.62 2.09
N ALA A 115 -4.95 -7.47 3.42
CA ALA A 115 -6.08 -7.92 4.24
C ALA A 115 -7.36 -7.13 3.96
N ALA A 116 -7.27 -5.88 3.52
CA ALA A 116 -8.39 -5.09 3.03
C ALA A 116 -8.80 -5.47 1.60
N GLY A 117 -7.90 -6.07 0.81
CA GLY A 117 -8.19 -6.60 -0.52
C GLY A 117 -7.41 -6.01 -1.69
N PRO A 118 -6.83 -4.79 -1.65
CA PRO A 118 -6.03 -4.28 -2.76
C PRO A 118 -4.67 -4.97 -2.86
N PRO A 119 -4.16 -5.18 -4.08
CA PRO A 119 -2.77 -5.56 -4.34
C PRO A 119 -1.82 -4.41 -3.98
N VAL A 120 -0.52 -4.70 -3.94
CA VAL A 120 0.47 -3.74 -3.48
C VAL A 120 1.57 -3.44 -4.51
N ILE A 121 2.07 -2.19 -4.55
CA ILE A 121 3.34 -1.83 -5.17
C ILE A 121 4.31 -1.53 -4.02
N ALA A 122 5.41 -2.25 -3.98
CA ALA A 122 6.45 -2.12 -2.96
C ALA A 122 7.83 -2.07 -3.60
N THR A 123 8.83 -1.66 -2.83
CA THR A 123 10.23 -1.66 -3.27
C THR A 123 11.00 -2.86 -2.72
N ARG A 124 12.08 -3.26 -3.42
CA ARG A 124 13.09 -4.19 -2.92
C ARG A 124 13.96 -3.47 -1.89
N CYS A 125 13.48 -3.43 -0.65
CA CYS A 125 14.11 -2.63 0.42
C CYS A 125 14.17 -3.37 1.77
N GLY A 126 14.12 -4.70 1.75
CA GLY A 126 14.10 -5.59 2.92
C GLY A 126 12.75 -6.29 3.08
N GLY A 127 12.00 -6.00 4.16
CA GLY A 127 10.79 -6.74 4.52
C GLY A 127 9.80 -7.08 3.41
N PRO A 128 9.45 -6.19 2.48
CA PRO A 128 8.51 -6.51 1.39
C PRO A 128 8.95 -7.67 0.48
N GLU A 129 10.25 -7.90 0.32
CA GLU A 129 10.79 -8.97 -0.50
C GLU A 129 10.43 -10.37 0.01
N ASP A 130 10.13 -10.50 1.30
CA ASP A 130 9.77 -11.78 1.92
C ASP A 130 8.33 -12.22 1.58
N PHE A 131 7.45 -11.30 1.15
CA PHE A 131 6.03 -11.60 1.01
C PHE A 131 5.34 -11.02 -0.23
N VAL A 132 5.90 -9.99 -0.86
CA VAL A 132 5.35 -9.47 -2.13
C VAL A 132 5.84 -10.31 -3.28
N ASN A 133 4.91 -10.79 -4.11
CA ASN A 133 5.17 -11.62 -5.27
C ASN A 133 4.16 -11.32 -6.39
N GLU A 134 4.31 -11.94 -7.55
CA GLU A 134 3.48 -11.71 -8.74
C GLU A 134 1.98 -11.93 -8.53
N VAL A 135 1.58 -12.67 -7.49
CA VAL A 135 0.16 -12.92 -7.17
C VAL A 135 -0.47 -11.76 -6.40
N ASN A 136 0.29 -11.10 -5.53
CA ASN A 136 -0.23 -10.11 -4.60
C ASN A 136 0.27 -8.68 -4.82
N GLY A 137 1.25 -8.49 -5.72
CA GLY A 137 1.78 -7.15 -5.96
C GLY A 137 2.92 -7.09 -6.96
N ILE A 138 3.56 -5.95 -7.02
CA ILE A 138 4.74 -5.69 -7.84
C ILE A 138 5.86 -5.17 -6.95
N LEU A 139 7.06 -5.77 -7.10
CA LEU A 139 8.30 -5.27 -6.50
C LEU A 139 9.08 -4.46 -7.53
N ILE A 140 9.44 -3.24 -7.14
CA ILE A 140 10.27 -2.32 -7.93
C ILE A 140 11.58 -2.02 -7.20
N ASP A 141 12.56 -1.44 -7.87
CA ASP A 141 13.79 -1.01 -7.24
C ASP A 141 13.60 0.34 -6.50
N VAL A 142 14.39 0.54 -5.44
CA VAL A 142 14.34 1.78 -4.65
C VAL A 142 14.72 2.97 -5.51
N ASP A 143 13.96 4.07 -5.41
CA ASP A 143 14.17 5.33 -6.13
C ASP A 143 14.11 5.19 -7.67
N ASP A 144 13.57 4.10 -8.22
CA ASP A 144 13.34 3.94 -9.65
C ASP A 144 11.95 4.48 -10.05
N ALA A 145 11.94 5.70 -10.58
CA ALA A 145 10.71 6.39 -10.99
C ALA A 145 10.06 5.76 -12.23
N GLU A 146 10.84 5.17 -13.13
CA GLU A 146 10.34 4.52 -14.35
C GLU A 146 9.63 3.21 -14.02
N GLN A 147 10.24 2.36 -13.17
CA GLN A 147 9.59 1.15 -12.67
C GLN A 147 8.33 1.47 -11.89
N LEU A 148 8.33 2.53 -11.05
CA LEU A 148 7.14 2.95 -10.31
C LEU A 148 6.00 3.34 -11.26
N GLN A 149 6.26 4.16 -12.26
CA GLN A 149 5.27 4.55 -13.26
C GLN A 149 4.76 3.34 -14.06
N THR A 150 5.65 2.45 -14.48
CA THR A 150 5.31 1.21 -15.17
C THR A 150 4.42 0.30 -14.32
N ALA A 151 4.69 0.18 -13.02
CA ALA A 151 3.87 -0.58 -12.09
C ALA A 151 2.45 -0.03 -11.99
N PHE A 152 2.28 1.29 -11.89
CA PHE A 152 0.95 1.92 -11.92
C PHE A 152 0.20 1.59 -13.22
N LEU A 153 0.84 1.78 -14.38
CA LEU A 153 0.24 1.48 -15.68
C LEU A 153 -0.13 0.01 -15.83
N SER A 154 0.68 -0.89 -15.30
CA SER A 154 0.40 -2.33 -15.30
C SER A 154 -0.88 -2.65 -14.54
N PHE A 155 -1.11 -2.06 -13.37
CA PHE A 155 -2.36 -2.25 -12.62
C PHE A 155 -3.58 -1.69 -13.33
N MET A 156 -3.43 -0.56 -14.02
CA MET A 156 -4.54 0.07 -14.74
C MET A 156 -4.92 -0.66 -16.03
N ASN A 157 -3.96 -1.29 -16.71
CA ASN A 157 -4.16 -1.92 -18.01
C ASN A 157 -4.37 -3.44 -17.94
N ALA A 158 -4.09 -4.07 -16.82
CA ALA A 158 -4.27 -5.52 -16.64
C ALA A 158 -5.60 -5.84 -15.95
N PRO A 159 -6.29 -6.93 -16.35
CA PRO A 159 -7.36 -7.47 -15.53
C PRO A 159 -6.79 -7.81 -14.13
N LYS A 160 -7.53 -7.49 -13.08
CA LYS A 160 -7.12 -7.64 -11.66
C LYS A 160 -6.41 -8.98 -11.44
N HIS A 161 -5.09 -8.95 -11.27
CA HIS A 161 -4.24 -10.13 -11.15
C HIS A 161 -4.60 -11.03 -9.96
N CYS A 162 -5.27 -10.47 -8.95
CA CYS A 162 -5.75 -11.25 -7.83
C CYS A 162 -7.11 -10.74 -7.34
N SER A 163 -8.00 -11.65 -6.97
CA SER A 163 -9.26 -11.24 -6.34
C SER A 163 -9.01 -10.71 -4.93
N PRO A 164 -9.75 -9.68 -4.47
CA PRO A 164 -9.64 -9.18 -3.10
C PRO A 164 -9.77 -10.27 -2.03
N THR A 165 -10.63 -11.27 -2.27
CA THR A 165 -10.80 -12.44 -1.38
C THR A 165 -9.50 -13.22 -1.23
N ARG A 166 -8.82 -13.53 -2.34
CA ARG A 166 -7.58 -14.29 -2.32
C ARG A 166 -6.45 -13.55 -1.60
N LEU A 167 -6.39 -12.22 -1.72
CA LEU A 167 -5.41 -11.39 -1.00
C LEU A 167 -5.69 -11.36 0.50
N ARG A 168 -6.97 -11.28 0.90
CA ARG A 168 -7.38 -11.40 2.31
C ARG A 168 -7.02 -12.75 2.90
N ASP A 169 -7.31 -13.83 2.19
CA ASP A 169 -6.99 -15.19 2.63
C ASP A 169 -5.47 -15.34 2.78
N TYR A 170 -4.68 -14.89 1.80
CA TYR A 170 -3.23 -14.86 1.89
C TYR A 170 -2.72 -14.11 3.13
N ALA A 171 -3.27 -12.91 3.41
CA ALA A 171 -2.88 -12.13 4.58
C ALA A 171 -3.24 -12.84 5.89
N LYS A 172 -4.42 -13.45 6.00
CA LYS A 172 -4.86 -14.20 7.17
C LYS A 172 -4.03 -15.46 7.39
N GLU A 173 -3.84 -16.26 6.35
CA GLU A 173 -3.15 -17.55 6.40
C GLU A 173 -1.66 -17.40 6.73
N ASN A 174 -1.04 -16.28 6.37
CA ASN A 174 0.39 -16.08 6.58
C ASN A 174 0.72 -15.19 7.79
N TYR A 175 -0.15 -14.22 8.12
CA TYR A 175 0.15 -13.16 9.10
C TYR A 175 -0.94 -12.99 10.16
N GLY A 176 -1.98 -13.82 10.14
CA GLY A 176 -3.01 -13.85 11.18
C GLY A 176 -2.45 -14.27 12.55
N PRO A 177 -3.15 -13.91 13.64
CA PRO A 177 -2.70 -14.21 15.01
C PRO A 177 -2.55 -15.72 15.26
N GLU A 178 -3.38 -16.54 14.63
CA GLU A 178 -3.31 -18.01 14.75
C GLU A 178 -2.01 -18.56 14.15
N GLN A 179 -1.60 -18.06 12.97
CA GLN A 179 -0.37 -18.47 12.31
C GLN A 179 0.87 -18.02 13.09
N LEU A 180 0.84 -16.83 13.65
CA LEU A 180 1.91 -16.37 14.53
C LEU A 180 2.03 -17.27 15.75
N ALA A 181 0.92 -17.62 16.39
CA ALA A 181 0.91 -18.54 17.53
C ALA A 181 1.46 -19.93 17.17
N LEU A 182 1.08 -20.47 16.00
CA LEU A 182 1.60 -21.75 15.51
C LEU A 182 3.11 -21.71 15.27
N ARG A 183 3.61 -20.66 14.62
CA ARG A 183 5.06 -20.47 14.37
C ARG A 183 5.85 -20.34 15.68
N LEU A 184 5.35 -19.56 16.63
CA LEU A 184 5.97 -19.43 17.96
C LEU A 184 6.00 -20.76 18.71
N ASN A 185 4.88 -21.49 18.74
CA ASN A 185 4.81 -22.80 19.39
C ASN A 185 5.78 -23.82 18.76
N ARG A 186 5.97 -23.77 17.44
CA ARG A 186 6.96 -24.61 16.76
C ARG A 186 8.38 -24.26 17.17
N LEU A 187 8.74 -22.97 17.16
CA LEU A 187 10.06 -22.48 17.58
C LEU A 187 10.34 -22.85 19.05
N TYR A 188 9.37 -22.68 19.96
CA TYR A 188 9.54 -23.09 21.35
C TYR A 188 9.80 -24.59 21.48
N LYS A 189 9.11 -25.43 20.73
CA LYS A 189 9.36 -26.89 20.75
C LYS A 189 10.75 -27.25 20.22
N GLU A 190 11.27 -26.54 19.22
CA GLU A 190 12.61 -26.78 18.66
C GLU A 190 13.73 -26.33 19.62
N ILE A 191 13.48 -25.34 20.50
CA ILE A 191 14.47 -24.82 21.45
C ILE A 191 14.49 -25.64 22.77
N TYR A 192 13.37 -26.18 23.18
CA TYR A 192 13.22 -26.86 24.47
C TYR A 192 13.12 -28.39 24.36
N VAL A 193 13.50 -28.97 23.23
CA VAL A 193 13.80 -30.39 23.05
C VAL A 193 15.32 -30.57 22.95
#